data_ce9e539e7b697a149a411d371a41ba89
#
_entry.id   ce9e539e7b697a149a411d371a41ba89
#
_cell.length_a   1.000
_cell.length_b   1.000
_cell.length_c   1.000
_cell.angle_alpha   90.00
_cell.angle_beta   90.00
_cell.angle_gamma   90.00
#
_symmetry.space_group_name_H-M   'P 1'
#
loop_
_entity.id
_entity.type
_entity.pdbx_description
1 polymer ?
#
loop_
_entity_poly.entity_id
_entity_poly.type
_entity_poly.pdbx_seq_one_letter_code
_entity_poly.pdbx_strand_id
1 'polypeptide(L)'
;MAKKDLGVKPYLFPMPVLMIATYCEDGSVDVMNMAWGGICGNNKVALNITESHKTSKNIKERGAFTISVADIPHLEESDYFGTASANRVKDKFEKSGMHAVKSERVDA
;
A
#
# COMPACT_ATOMS: atom_id res chain seq x y z
N MET A 1 26.82 22.00 -16.50
CA MET A 1 26.55 20.76 -15.73
C MET A 1 26.66 19.57 -16.69
N ALA A 2 27.50 18.60 -16.35
CA ALA A 2 27.62 17.39 -17.13
C ALA A 2 26.41 16.48 -16.91
N LYS A 3 25.95 15.84 -17.98
CA LYS A 3 24.90 14.84 -17.92
C LYS A 3 25.50 13.44 -17.97
N LYS A 4 24.87 12.50 -17.30
CA LYS A 4 25.28 11.09 -17.32
C LYS A 4 24.09 10.23 -17.69
N ASP A 5 24.29 9.30 -18.59
CA ASP A 5 23.30 8.29 -18.93
C ASP A 5 23.32 7.20 -17.83
N LEU A 6 22.18 7.03 -17.16
CA LEU A 6 22.02 6.04 -16.11
C LEU A 6 21.34 4.74 -16.58
N GLY A 7 21.00 4.68 -17.88
CA GLY A 7 20.25 3.58 -18.45
C GLY A 7 18.77 3.65 -18.07
N VAL A 8 18.08 2.53 -18.23
CA VAL A 8 16.65 2.40 -17.89
C VAL A 8 16.53 1.95 -16.45
N LYS A 9 16.23 2.86 -15.55
CA LYS A 9 16.13 2.63 -14.11
C LYS A 9 14.96 3.44 -13.52
N PRO A 10 14.32 2.95 -12.45
CA PRO A 10 13.23 3.68 -11.80
C PRO A 10 13.75 4.79 -10.86
N TYR A 11 14.64 5.64 -11.36
CA TYR A 11 15.28 6.70 -10.56
C TYR A 11 14.47 8.00 -10.60
N LEU A 12 13.35 7.99 -9.88
CA LEU A 12 12.53 9.19 -9.70
C LEU A 12 12.26 9.37 -8.21
N PHE A 13 12.92 10.35 -7.61
CA PHE A 13 12.85 10.62 -6.17
C PHE A 13 12.54 12.09 -5.89
N PRO A 14 11.96 12.44 -4.72
CA PRO A 14 11.48 11.55 -3.66
C PRO A 14 10.18 10.83 -4.02
N MET A 15 9.95 9.66 -3.41
CA MET A 15 8.70 8.92 -3.52
C MET A 15 8.09 8.74 -2.13
N PRO A 16 6.81 9.10 -1.92
CA PRO A 16 6.16 8.84 -0.64
C PRO A 16 5.97 7.34 -0.42
N VAL A 17 6.10 6.89 0.83
CA VAL A 17 5.73 5.52 1.20
C VAL A 17 4.29 5.53 1.68
N LEU A 18 3.44 4.82 0.95
CA LEU A 18 2.00 4.76 1.18
C LEU A 18 1.63 3.39 1.74
N MET A 19 0.74 3.37 2.73
CA MET A 19 0.13 2.15 3.23
C MET A 19 -1.28 2.04 2.67
N ILE A 20 -1.53 0.99 1.91
CA ILE A 20 -2.82 0.74 1.26
C ILE A 20 -3.55 -0.31 2.08
N ALA A 21 -4.70 0.05 2.62
CA ALA A 21 -5.52 -0.86 3.42
C ALA A 21 -6.78 -1.27 2.66
N THR A 22 -7.12 -2.54 2.79
CA THR A 22 -8.31 -3.14 2.19
C THR A 22 -8.89 -4.19 3.13
N TYR A 23 -10.15 -4.55 2.91
CA TYR A 23 -10.74 -5.74 3.53
C TYR A 23 -10.59 -6.96 2.64
N CYS A 24 -10.24 -8.10 3.23
CA CYS A 24 -10.29 -9.41 2.58
C CYS A 24 -11.73 -9.91 2.45
N GLU A 25 -11.93 -11.03 1.75
CA GLU A 25 -13.25 -11.67 1.60
C GLU A 25 -13.93 -11.95 2.94
N ASP A 26 -13.15 -12.39 3.92
CA ASP A 26 -13.64 -12.75 5.26
C ASP A 26 -13.81 -11.53 6.20
N GLY A 27 -13.58 -10.31 5.70
CA GLY A 27 -13.67 -9.09 6.48
C GLY A 27 -12.42 -8.74 7.28
N SER A 28 -11.38 -9.56 7.22
CA SER A 28 -10.10 -9.22 7.85
C SER A 28 -9.39 -8.09 7.12
N VAL A 29 -8.50 -7.40 7.82
CA VAL A 29 -7.77 -6.25 7.27
C VAL A 29 -6.46 -6.71 6.63
N ASP A 30 -6.19 -6.22 5.43
CA ASP A 30 -4.91 -6.37 4.75
C ASP A 30 -4.32 -4.99 4.46
N VAL A 31 -3.04 -4.81 4.78
CA VAL A 31 -2.30 -3.58 4.52
C VAL A 31 -1.00 -3.92 3.80
N MET A 32 -0.70 -3.16 2.75
CA MET A 32 0.60 -3.22 2.08
C MET A 32 1.23 -1.85 2.03
N ASN A 33 2.56 -1.78 1.94
CA ASN A 33 3.22 -0.54 1.60
C ASN A 33 3.51 -0.47 0.10
N MET A 34 3.57 0.75 -0.44
CA MET A 34 4.02 1.00 -1.81
C MET A 34 4.60 2.40 -1.93
N ALA A 35 5.53 2.56 -2.87
CA ALA A 35 6.11 3.86 -3.18
C ALA A 35 5.78 4.33 -4.61
N TRP A 36 5.24 3.46 -5.45
CA TRP A 36 4.94 3.77 -6.85
C TRP A 36 3.48 4.20 -7.01
N GLY A 37 3.13 5.28 -6.33
CA GLY A 37 1.82 5.89 -6.40
C GLY A 37 1.90 7.39 -6.32
N GLY A 38 0.85 8.08 -6.72
CA GLY A 38 0.81 9.53 -6.67
C GLY A 38 -0.47 10.11 -7.22
N ILE A 39 -0.56 11.42 -7.16
CA ILE A 39 -1.70 12.17 -7.67
C ILE A 39 -1.73 12.10 -9.20
N CYS A 40 -2.89 11.77 -9.77
CA CYS A 40 -3.12 11.80 -11.22
C CYS A 40 -4.31 12.66 -11.64
N GLY A 41 -4.80 13.50 -10.74
CA GLY A 41 -5.90 14.42 -10.98
C GLY A 41 -6.31 15.11 -9.69
N ASN A 42 -7.29 16.00 -9.74
CA ASN A 42 -7.73 16.75 -8.56
C ASN A 42 -8.29 15.85 -7.45
N ASN A 43 -8.88 14.74 -7.83
CA ASN A 43 -9.51 13.78 -6.90
C ASN A 43 -9.15 12.34 -7.23
N LYS A 44 -8.00 12.11 -7.84
CA LYS A 44 -7.56 10.77 -8.26
C LYS A 44 -6.13 10.50 -7.84
N VAL A 45 -5.91 9.26 -7.43
CA VAL A 45 -4.59 8.72 -7.10
C VAL A 45 -4.34 7.52 -8.01
N ALA A 46 -3.16 7.47 -8.60
CA ALA A 46 -2.70 6.31 -9.35
C ALA A 46 -1.89 5.40 -8.42
N LEU A 47 -2.19 4.12 -8.43
CA LEU A 47 -1.46 3.10 -7.70
C LEU A 47 -0.89 2.10 -8.70
N ASN A 48 0.42 1.90 -8.65
CA ASN A 48 1.11 0.94 -9.51
C ASN A 48 1.35 -0.34 -8.72
N ILE A 49 0.40 -1.27 -8.75
CA ILE A 49 0.39 -2.48 -7.93
C ILE A 49 0.47 -3.72 -8.81
N THR A 50 1.28 -4.69 -8.39
CA THR A 50 1.35 -6.00 -9.05
C THR A 50 0.04 -6.76 -8.85
N GLU A 51 -0.49 -7.34 -9.92
CA GLU A 51 -1.78 -8.03 -9.90
C GLU A 51 -1.85 -9.23 -8.94
N SER A 52 -0.72 -9.88 -8.71
CA SER A 52 -0.63 -11.04 -7.81
C SER A 52 -0.72 -10.70 -6.32
N HIS A 53 -0.67 -9.43 -5.93
CA HIS A 53 -0.77 -9.03 -4.53
C HIS A 53 -2.18 -9.27 -3.98
N LYS A 54 -2.26 -9.64 -2.70
CA LYS A 54 -3.54 -9.81 -2.00
C LYS A 54 -4.36 -8.52 -2.03
N THR A 55 -3.70 -7.37 -1.86
CA THR A 55 -4.33 -6.05 -1.93
C THR A 55 -4.99 -5.80 -3.27
N SER A 56 -4.35 -6.18 -4.38
CA SER A 56 -4.91 -6.03 -5.72
C SER A 56 -6.20 -6.82 -5.89
N LYS A 57 -6.22 -8.05 -5.39
CA LYS A 57 -7.41 -8.90 -5.39
C LYS A 57 -8.54 -8.26 -4.58
N ASN A 58 -8.23 -7.78 -3.38
CA ASN A 58 -9.19 -7.14 -2.49
C ASN A 58 -9.81 -5.89 -3.12
N ILE A 59 -8.99 -5.06 -3.78
CA ILE A 59 -9.49 -3.86 -4.47
C ILE A 59 -10.45 -4.23 -5.59
N LYS A 60 -10.14 -5.24 -6.39
CA LYS A 60 -11.01 -5.69 -7.48
C LYS A 60 -12.34 -6.21 -6.96
N GLU A 61 -12.34 -6.94 -5.87
CA GLU A 61 -13.55 -7.53 -5.28
C GLU A 61 -14.40 -6.53 -4.52
N ARG A 62 -13.76 -5.66 -3.72
CA ARG A 62 -14.46 -4.68 -2.87
C ARG A 62 -14.69 -3.33 -3.53
N GLY A 63 -13.88 -2.97 -4.51
CA GLY A 63 -13.96 -1.67 -5.17
C GLY A 63 -13.57 -0.50 -4.28
N ALA A 64 -12.82 -0.73 -3.21
CA ALA A 64 -12.46 0.30 -2.24
C ALA A 64 -11.11 0.03 -1.58
N PHE A 65 -10.42 1.10 -1.22
CA PHE A 65 -9.18 1.05 -0.43
C PHE A 65 -9.00 2.38 0.30
N THR A 66 -8.14 2.38 1.32
CA THR A 66 -7.70 3.60 2.00
C THR A 66 -6.19 3.76 1.86
N ILE A 67 -5.72 5.00 1.97
CA ILE A 67 -4.30 5.34 1.90
C ILE A 67 -3.90 6.04 3.18
N SER A 68 -2.83 5.56 3.82
CA SER A 68 -2.15 6.26 4.91
C SER A 68 -0.70 6.51 4.51
N VAL A 69 -0.14 7.62 4.98
CA VAL A 69 1.28 7.93 4.73
C VAL A 69 2.10 7.37 5.88
N ALA A 70 3.19 6.67 5.55
CA ALA A 70 4.09 6.13 6.56
C ALA A 70 4.79 7.25 7.33
N ASP A 71 4.96 7.06 8.63
CA ASP A 71 5.66 7.98 9.51
C ASP A 71 6.81 7.29 10.25
N ILE A 72 7.68 8.07 10.89
CA ILE A 72 8.85 7.54 11.61
C ILE A 72 8.45 6.64 12.78
N PRO A 73 7.46 7.00 13.65
CA PRO A 73 7.05 6.13 14.75
C PRO A 73 6.56 4.75 14.35
N HIS A 74 6.09 4.59 13.09
CA HIS A 74 5.55 3.32 12.58
C HIS A 74 6.41 2.72 11.46
N LEU A 75 7.72 3.01 11.47
CA LEU A 75 8.63 2.54 10.42
C LEU A 75 8.70 1.01 10.34
N GLU A 76 8.80 0.33 11.49
CA GLU A 76 8.89 -1.12 11.53
C GLU A 76 7.63 -1.79 10.98
N GLU A 77 6.45 -1.31 11.38
CA GLU A 77 5.17 -1.81 10.91
C GLU A 77 4.99 -1.59 9.41
N SER A 78 5.39 -0.41 8.93
CA SER A 78 5.32 -0.08 7.50
C SER A 78 6.22 -1.00 6.68
N ASP A 79 7.44 -1.29 7.14
CA ASP A 79 8.35 -2.23 6.48
C ASP A 79 7.78 -3.66 6.49
N TYR A 80 7.23 -4.10 7.61
CA TYR A 80 6.60 -5.40 7.74
C TYR A 80 5.48 -5.60 6.73
N PHE A 81 4.63 -4.60 6.50
CA PHE A 81 3.56 -4.67 5.52
C PHE A 81 4.07 -4.86 4.08
N GLY A 82 5.29 -4.42 3.79
CA GLY A 82 5.92 -4.60 2.49
C GLY A 82 6.65 -5.93 2.32
N THR A 83 7.15 -6.52 3.41
CA THR A 83 7.92 -7.77 3.36
C THR A 83 7.05 -9.01 3.53
N ALA A 84 5.92 -8.92 4.22
CA ALA A 84 4.99 -10.01 4.42
C ALA A 84 3.80 -9.91 3.47
N SER A 85 3.44 -11.01 2.82
CA SER A 85 2.25 -11.07 1.96
C SER A 85 1.10 -11.76 2.69
N ALA A 86 -0.09 -11.18 2.65
CA ALA A 86 -1.30 -11.79 3.21
C ALA A 86 -1.71 -13.07 2.48
N ASN A 87 -1.17 -13.33 1.29
CA ASN A 87 -1.32 -14.61 0.61
C ASN A 87 -0.57 -15.74 1.34
N ARG A 88 0.52 -15.42 2.04
CA ARG A 88 1.35 -16.37 2.80
C ARG A 88 1.12 -16.27 4.30
N VAL A 89 0.97 -15.05 4.81
CA VAL A 89 0.78 -14.74 6.24
C VAL A 89 -0.63 -14.18 6.40
N LYS A 90 -1.59 -15.04 6.68
CA LYS A 90 -3.02 -14.66 6.74
C LYS A 90 -3.34 -13.67 7.87
N ASP A 91 -2.60 -13.72 8.96
CA ASP A 91 -2.74 -12.85 10.11
C ASP A 91 -1.72 -11.71 10.13
N LYS A 92 -1.26 -11.30 8.95
CA LYS A 92 -0.25 -10.25 8.75
C LYS A 92 -0.56 -8.97 9.51
N PHE A 93 -1.78 -8.46 9.40
CA PHE A 93 -2.17 -7.21 10.07
C PHE A 93 -2.17 -7.36 11.59
N GLU A 94 -2.70 -8.44 12.12
CA GLU A 94 -2.72 -8.72 13.57
C GLU A 94 -1.30 -8.82 14.14
N LYS A 95 -0.39 -9.47 13.42
CA LYS A 95 1.02 -9.59 13.82
C LYS A 95 1.76 -8.26 13.85
N SER A 96 1.31 -7.26 13.11
CA SER A 96 1.92 -5.92 13.15
C SER A 96 1.71 -5.19 14.47
N GLY A 97 0.69 -5.59 15.24
CA GLY A 97 0.31 -4.93 16.48
C GLY A 97 -0.46 -3.63 16.30
N MET A 98 -0.76 -3.24 15.06
CA MET A 98 -1.54 -2.04 14.79
C MET A 98 -3.05 -2.32 14.91
N HIS A 99 -3.84 -1.27 15.05
CA HIS A 99 -5.29 -1.32 15.16
C HIS A 99 -5.93 -0.70 13.93
N ALA A 100 -7.00 -1.34 13.44
CA ALA A 100 -7.77 -0.83 12.31
C ALA A 100 -9.02 -0.10 12.81
N VAL A 101 -9.33 0.99 12.12
CA VAL A 101 -10.59 1.72 12.30
C VAL A 101 -11.28 1.76 10.95
N LYS A 102 -12.56 1.39 10.89
CA LYS A 102 -13.31 1.40 9.65
C LYS A 102 -13.38 2.82 9.07
N SER A 103 -13.16 2.95 7.78
CA SER A 103 -13.34 4.21 7.07
C SER A 103 -14.82 4.63 7.12
N GLU A 104 -15.06 5.94 7.25
CA GLU A 104 -16.42 6.48 7.31
C GLU A 104 -17.11 6.52 5.94
N ARG A 105 -16.35 6.54 4.85
CA ARG A 105 -16.89 6.82 3.52
C ARG A 105 -16.82 5.66 2.54
N VAL A 106 -15.94 4.71 2.76
CA VAL A 106 -15.73 3.57 1.86
C VAL A 106 -15.63 2.28 2.64
N ASP A 107 -15.85 1.15 1.96
CA ASP A 107 -15.74 -0.18 2.55
C ASP A 107 -14.28 -0.66 2.58
N ALA A 108 -13.50 0.02 3.41
CA ALA A 108 -12.07 -0.28 3.59
C ALA A 108 -11.56 0.17 4.97
#